data_4f48b4945fe8b6a26a3906ed7184bb14
#
_entry.id   4f48b4945fe8b6a26a3906ed7184bb14
#
_cell.length_a   1.000
_cell.length_b   1.000
_cell.length_c   1.000
_cell.angle_alpha   90.00
_cell.angle_beta   90.00
_cell.angle_gamma   90.00
#
_symmetry.space_group_name_H-M   'P 1'
#
loop_
_entity.id
_entity.type
_entity.pdbx_description
1 polymer ?
#
loop_
_entity_poly.entity_id
_entity_poly.type
_entity_poly.pdbx_seq_one_letter_code
_entity_poly.pdbx_strand_id
1 'polypeptide(L)'
;MCCSQDATGDVAEWVRTGLKYNEWLTNFKQGIFLNGLFNMDSMVIDVTLTLPGLLDMKALIDLAVELNVKSYVKISFDFDPSAIMSPMCLPRDILNDICADLIEYERENGNEFTKIYSETFNDMKTRPTFEEKYGVAHAKGLIDGKERYQRIAKFRKDNEKITIEDILSRNERVIDWWNNI
;
A
#
# COMPACT_ATOMS: atom_id res chain seq x y z
N MET A 1 -11.38 3.30 -17.48
CA MET A 1 -11.62 4.14 -16.26
C MET A 1 -10.67 3.66 -15.17
N CYS A 2 -9.95 4.58 -14.50
CA CYS A 2 -9.08 4.27 -13.38
C CYS A 2 -9.81 4.58 -12.07
N CYS A 3 -9.80 3.63 -11.13
CA CYS A 3 -10.36 3.80 -9.80
C CYS A 3 -9.25 3.61 -8.76
N SER A 4 -9.00 4.66 -8.00
CA SER A 4 -7.92 4.63 -7.00
C SER A 4 -8.27 3.74 -5.82
N GLN A 5 -7.36 2.78 -5.52
CA GLN A 5 -7.48 1.88 -4.38
C GLN A 5 -6.11 1.40 -3.93
N ASP A 6 -5.72 1.69 -2.70
CA ASP A 6 -4.35 1.48 -2.20
C ASP A 6 -4.23 0.25 -1.29
N ALA A 7 -5.35 -0.33 -0.86
CA ALA A 7 -5.47 -1.48 0.03
C ALA A 7 -6.89 -2.05 -0.03
N THR A 8 -7.22 -3.03 0.81
CA THR A 8 -8.57 -3.63 0.92
C THR A 8 -9.18 -3.41 2.31
N GLY A 9 -10.49 -3.58 2.42
CA GLY A 9 -11.21 -3.59 3.70
C GLY A 9 -10.93 -2.38 4.59
N ASP A 10 -10.70 -2.65 5.86
CA ASP A 10 -10.46 -1.62 6.88
C ASP A 10 -9.12 -0.90 6.67
N VAL A 11 -8.10 -1.55 6.07
CA VAL A 11 -6.84 -0.87 5.71
C VAL A 11 -7.09 0.19 4.64
N ALA A 12 -7.93 -0.09 3.65
CA ALA A 12 -8.31 0.88 2.63
C ALA A 12 -9.03 2.09 3.24
N GLU A 13 -9.96 1.85 4.16
CA GLU A 13 -10.69 2.91 4.88
C GLU A 13 -9.73 3.73 5.77
N TRP A 14 -8.73 3.07 6.35
CA TRP A 14 -7.69 3.73 7.13
C TRP A 14 -6.79 4.62 6.25
N VAL A 15 -6.30 4.10 5.12
CA VAL A 15 -5.43 4.85 4.18
C VAL A 15 -6.19 6.05 3.59
N ARG A 16 -7.46 5.86 3.23
CA ARG A 16 -8.30 6.87 2.59
C ARG A 16 -9.45 7.29 3.50
N THR A 17 -9.21 8.27 4.36
CA THR A 17 -10.23 8.80 5.27
C THR A 17 -11.53 9.15 4.53
N GLY A 18 -12.64 8.60 5.00
CA GLY A 18 -13.97 8.79 4.39
C GLY A 18 -14.32 7.79 3.29
N LEU A 19 -13.39 6.91 2.88
CA LEU A 19 -13.70 5.78 2.02
C LEU A 19 -14.61 4.81 2.79
N LYS A 20 -15.63 4.28 2.10
CA LYS A 20 -16.42 3.15 2.52
C LYS A 20 -16.13 2.00 1.55
N TYR A 21 -15.27 1.09 1.97
CA TYR A 21 -14.71 0.07 1.09
C TYR A 21 -15.78 -0.79 0.39
N ASN A 22 -16.79 -1.22 1.13
CA ASN A 22 -17.86 -2.05 0.56
C ASN A 22 -18.72 -1.31 -0.49
N GLU A 23 -18.96 0.00 -0.28
CA GLU A 23 -19.65 0.84 -1.28
C GLU A 23 -18.77 1.01 -2.52
N TRP A 24 -17.48 1.29 -2.32
CA TRP A 24 -16.49 1.38 -3.42
C TRP A 24 -16.45 0.08 -4.22
N LEU A 25 -16.32 -1.08 -3.56
CA LEU A 25 -16.23 -2.39 -4.21
C LEU A 25 -17.50 -2.72 -5.00
N THR A 26 -18.68 -2.43 -4.43
CA THR A 26 -19.96 -2.61 -5.12
C THR A 26 -20.03 -1.77 -6.39
N ASN A 27 -19.69 -0.49 -6.30
CA ASN A 27 -19.68 0.43 -7.44
C ASN A 27 -18.64 0.01 -8.49
N PHE A 28 -17.45 -0.46 -8.06
CA PHE A 28 -16.43 -0.94 -8.96
C PHE A 28 -16.86 -2.19 -9.73
N LYS A 29 -17.44 -3.19 -9.04
CA LYS A 29 -18.02 -4.39 -9.66
C LYS A 29 -19.13 -4.03 -10.65
N GLN A 30 -19.99 -3.08 -10.30
CA GLN A 30 -21.01 -2.57 -11.22
C GLN A 30 -20.40 -1.88 -12.44
N GLY A 31 -19.32 -1.11 -12.26
CA GLY A 31 -18.57 -0.50 -13.34
C GLY A 31 -17.98 -1.52 -14.31
N ILE A 32 -17.41 -2.62 -13.80
CA ILE A 32 -16.91 -3.74 -14.62
C ILE A 32 -18.04 -4.34 -15.46
N PHE A 33 -19.20 -4.61 -14.83
CA PHE A 33 -20.36 -5.17 -15.52
C PHE A 33 -20.86 -4.26 -16.66
N LEU A 34 -21.04 -2.97 -16.38
CA LEU A 34 -21.49 -1.99 -17.38
C LEU A 34 -20.48 -1.83 -18.52
N ASN A 35 -19.19 -1.86 -18.18
CA ASN A 35 -18.11 -1.81 -19.16
C ASN A 35 -18.22 -2.97 -20.16
N GLY A 36 -18.45 -4.18 -19.68
CA GLY A 36 -18.63 -5.35 -20.53
C GLY A 36 -19.89 -5.24 -21.44
N LEU A 37 -20.97 -4.65 -20.93
CA LEU A 37 -22.20 -4.47 -21.71
C LEU A 37 -22.06 -3.45 -22.85
N PHE A 38 -21.33 -2.37 -22.61
CA PHE A 38 -21.24 -1.25 -23.55
C PHE A 38 -19.93 -1.25 -24.35
N ASN A 39 -19.09 -2.27 -24.18
CA ASN A 39 -17.79 -2.40 -24.84
C ASN A 39 -16.92 -1.12 -24.69
N MET A 40 -16.93 -0.58 -23.47
CA MET A 40 -16.15 0.61 -23.11
C MET A 40 -14.71 0.24 -22.76
N ASP A 41 -13.87 1.22 -22.46
CA ASP A 41 -12.51 0.99 -21.94
C ASP A 41 -12.51 0.23 -20.62
N SER A 42 -11.52 -0.65 -20.41
CA SER A 42 -11.42 -1.48 -19.23
C SER A 42 -11.38 -0.67 -17.92
N MET A 43 -11.98 -1.23 -16.86
CA MET A 43 -11.79 -0.76 -15.49
C MET A 43 -10.40 -1.16 -15.01
N VAL A 44 -9.74 -0.27 -14.27
CA VAL A 44 -8.38 -0.45 -13.77
C VAL A 44 -8.28 0.02 -12.32
N ILE A 45 -7.57 -0.71 -11.50
CA ILE A 45 -7.21 -0.28 -10.14
C ILE A 45 -5.95 0.58 -10.22
N ASP A 46 -6.01 1.83 -9.74
CA ASP A 46 -4.86 2.74 -9.63
C ASP A 46 -4.36 2.77 -8.18
N VAL A 47 -3.22 2.15 -7.94
CA VAL A 47 -2.63 1.93 -6.61
C VAL A 47 -1.54 2.96 -6.36
N THR A 48 -1.65 3.72 -5.26
CA THR A 48 -0.53 4.44 -4.69
C THR A 48 -0.01 3.67 -3.49
N LEU A 49 1.12 2.98 -3.68
CA LEU A 49 1.67 2.08 -2.68
C LEU A 49 2.24 2.86 -1.49
N THR A 50 1.55 2.77 -0.36
CA THR A 50 1.96 3.29 0.94
C THR A 50 2.52 2.17 1.81
N LEU A 51 3.17 2.48 2.94
CA LEU A 51 3.62 1.46 3.90
C LEU A 51 2.46 0.58 4.42
N PRO A 52 1.30 1.13 4.86
CA PRO A 52 0.14 0.31 5.19
C PRO A 52 -0.38 -0.53 4.02
N GLY A 53 -0.41 0.04 2.81
CA GLY A 53 -0.84 -0.66 1.61
C GLY A 53 0.10 -1.81 1.21
N LEU A 54 1.42 -1.65 1.45
CA LEU A 54 2.40 -2.73 1.22
C LEU A 54 2.08 -3.97 2.06
N LEU A 55 1.64 -3.79 3.30
CA LEU A 55 1.30 -4.90 4.21
C LEU A 55 -0.07 -5.53 3.94
N ASP A 56 -0.88 -4.90 3.09
CA ASP A 56 -2.18 -5.42 2.63
C ASP A 56 -2.13 -5.93 1.17
N MET A 57 -0.96 -5.94 0.56
CA MET A 57 -0.81 -6.14 -0.88
C MET A 57 -1.27 -7.52 -1.36
N LYS A 58 -1.12 -8.58 -0.56
CA LYS A 58 -1.64 -9.91 -0.90
C LYS A 58 -3.14 -9.87 -1.16
N ALA A 59 -3.91 -9.23 -0.27
CA ALA A 59 -5.35 -9.07 -0.43
C ALA A 59 -5.73 -8.22 -1.66
N LEU A 60 -4.91 -7.23 -2.01
CA LEU A 60 -5.15 -6.42 -3.20
C LEU A 60 -4.83 -7.18 -4.50
N ILE A 61 -3.80 -8.04 -4.51
CA ILE A 61 -3.50 -8.96 -5.60
C ILE A 61 -4.69 -9.93 -5.80
N ASP A 62 -5.17 -10.55 -4.72
CA ASP A 62 -6.32 -11.46 -4.77
C ASP A 62 -7.56 -10.77 -5.33
N LEU A 63 -7.83 -9.53 -4.92
CA LEU A 63 -8.92 -8.74 -5.45
C LEU A 63 -8.79 -8.49 -6.95
N ALA A 64 -7.59 -8.13 -7.42
CA ALA A 64 -7.34 -7.91 -8.84
C ALA A 64 -7.53 -9.19 -9.67
N VAL A 65 -7.11 -10.33 -9.12
CA VAL A 65 -7.32 -11.67 -9.73
C VAL A 65 -8.82 -12.02 -9.76
N GLU A 66 -9.52 -11.90 -8.60
CA GLU A 66 -10.98 -12.18 -8.50
C GLU A 66 -11.76 -11.36 -9.52
N LEU A 67 -11.46 -10.08 -9.64
CA LEU A 67 -12.18 -9.18 -10.53
C LEU A 67 -11.68 -9.22 -11.98
N ASN A 68 -10.58 -9.93 -12.23
CA ASN A 68 -9.94 -10.01 -13.55
C ASN A 68 -9.66 -8.64 -14.16
N VAL A 69 -9.05 -7.73 -13.37
CA VAL A 69 -8.79 -6.34 -13.75
C VAL A 69 -7.29 -6.01 -13.68
N LYS A 70 -6.87 -5.14 -14.58
CA LYS A 70 -5.52 -4.58 -14.57
C LYS A 70 -5.33 -3.62 -13.40
N SER A 71 -4.07 -3.48 -12.97
CA SER A 71 -3.67 -2.47 -12.01
C SER A 71 -2.57 -1.56 -12.58
N TYR A 72 -2.56 -0.31 -12.16
CA TYR A 72 -1.41 0.57 -12.24
C TYR A 72 -0.88 0.77 -10.82
N VAL A 73 0.43 0.62 -10.65
CA VAL A 73 1.05 0.74 -9.34
C VAL A 73 2.11 1.82 -9.37
N LYS A 74 2.00 2.77 -8.48
CA LYS A 74 3.01 3.80 -8.25
C LYS A 74 3.40 3.78 -6.77
N ILE A 75 4.69 3.84 -6.48
CA ILE A 75 5.19 3.91 -5.11
C ILE A 75 4.92 5.34 -4.61
N SER A 76 4.41 5.45 -3.39
CA SER A 76 4.29 6.75 -2.72
C SER A 76 5.69 7.30 -2.50
N PHE A 77 6.11 8.20 -3.38
CA PHE A 77 7.34 8.95 -3.20
C PHE A 77 7.02 10.23 -2.46
N ASP A 78 7.74 10.42 -1.38
CA ASP A 78 7.92 11.73 -0.85
C ASP A 78 9.41 12.05 -0.91
N PHE A 79 9.76 13.26 -1.26
CA PHE A 79 11.13 13.76 -1.26
C PHE A 79 11.57 14.26 0.11
N ASP A 80 10.71 14.08 1.09
CA ASP A 80 10.92 14.46 2.48
C ASP A 80 11.37 13.23 3.29
N PRO A 81 12.53 13.26 3.96
CA PRO A 81 12.99 12.16 4.81
C PRO A 81 12.05 11.83 5.97
N SER A 82 11.06 12.68 6.27
CA SER A 82 10.01 12.43 7.27
C SER A 82 8.76 11.72 6.73
N ALA A 83 8.78 11.24 5.49
CA ALA A 83 7.65 10.55 4.86
C ALA A 83 7.49 9.11 5.34
N ILE A 84 7.18 8.94 6.62
CA ILE A 84 7.10 7.65 7.32
C ILE A 84 6.04 6.68 6.75
N MET A 85 5.10 7.18 5.94
CA MET A 85 4.10 6.34 5.27
C MET A 85 4.54 5.85 3.89
N SER A 86 5.73 6.21 3.41
CA SER A 86 6.32 5.61 2.22
C SER A 86 6.90 4.24 2.55
N PRO A 87 6.73 3.20 1.72
CA PRO A 87 7.40 1.92 1.94
C PRO A 87 8.93 2.02 1.88
N MET A 88 9.45 3.07 1.20
CA MET A 88 10.90 3.31 1.10
C MET A 88 11.54 3.83 2.39
N CYS A 89 10.75 4.12 3.44
CA CYS A 89 11.27 4.46 4.77
C CYS A 89 11.75 3.24 5.56
N LEU A 90 11.37 2.03 5.15
CA LEU A 90 11.80 0.79 5.81
C LEU A 90 13.31 0.55 5.64
N PRO A 91 13.97 -0.06 6.63
CA PRO A 91 15.30 -0.63 6.46
C PRO A 91 15.37 -1.57 5.27
N ARG A 92 16.51 -1.57 4.58
CA ARG A 92 16.73 -2.33 3.33
C ARG A 92 16.40 -3.81 3.46
N ASP A 93 16.82 -4.44 4.53
CA ASP A 93 16.62 -5.87 4.78
C ASP A 93 15.14 -6.20 4.98
N ILE A 94 14.40 -5.40 5.76
CA ILE A 94 12.96 -5.57 5.97
C ILE A 94 12.20 -5.38 4.65
N LEU A 95 12.52 -4.30 3.90
CA LEU A 95 11.89 -4.03 2.61
C LEU A 95 12.13 -5.17 1.61
N ASN A 96 13.36 -5.68 1.55
CA ASN A 96 13.71 -6.77 0.64
C ASN A 96 12.98 -8.07 0.97
N ASP A 97 12.84 -8.41 2.25
CA ASP A 97 12.12 -9.62 2.69
C ASP A 97 10.63 -9.53 2.33
N ILE A 98 10.00 -8.38 2.60
CA ILE A 98 8.60 -8.15 2.24
C ILE A 98 8.41 -8.22 0.71
N CYS A 99 9.27 -7.55 -0.05
CA CYS A 99 9.18 -7.59 -1.50
C CYS A 99 9.40 -9.01 -2.05
N ALA A 100 10.31 -9.80 -1.48
CA ALA A 100 10.55 -11.17 -1.89
C ALA A 100 9.32 -12.06 -1.63
N ASP A 101 8.71 -11.96 -0.45
CA ASP A 101 7.47 -12.66 -0.10
C ASP A 101 6.30 -12.28 -1.02
N LEU A 102 6.15 -11.01 -1.35
CA LEU A 102 5.09 -10.54 -2.24
C LEU A 102 5.30 -10.96 -3.71
N ILE A 103 6.54 -11.00 -4.18
CA ILE A 103 6.87 -11.53 -5.53
C ILE A 103 6.53 -13.01 -5.61
N GLU A 104 6.90 -13.78 -4.57
CA GLU A 104 6.58 -15.21 -4.51
C GLU A 104 5.06 -15.43 -4.46
N TYR A 105 4.35 -14.63 -3.64
CA TYR A 105 2.91 -14.69 -3.54
C TYR A 105 2.22 -14.40 -4.88
N GLU A 106 2.64 -13.34 -5.58
CA GLU A 106 2.09 -12.99 -6.89
C GLU A 106 2.38 -14.08 -7.93
N ARG A 107 3.57 -14.67 -7.91
CA ARG A 107 3.94 -15.77 -8.79
C ARG A 107 3.03 -17.00 -8.62
N GLU A 108 2.59 -17.29 -7.38
CA GLU A 108 1.76 -18.46 -7.07
C GLU A 108 0.26 -18.21 -7.26
N ASN A 109 -0.20 -17.00 -6.96
CA ASN A 109 -1.63 -16.64 -6.87
C ASN A 109 -2.07 -15.63 -7.93
N GLY A 110 -1.12 -14.98 -8.61
CA GLY A 110 -1.38 -13.95 -9.59
C GLY A 110 -1.82 -14.44 -10.97
N ASN A 111 -2.08 -13.50 -11.87
CA ASN A 111 -2.37 -13.75 -13.27
C ASN A 111 -1.65 -12.73 -14.17
N GLU A 112 -1.98 -12.70 -15.46
CA GLU A 112 -1.35 -11.77 -16.41
C GLU A 112 -1.57 -10.28 -16.07
N PHE A 113 -2.63 -9.94 -15.34
CA PHE A 113 -2.99 -8.57 -14.96
C PHE A 113 -2.29 -8.11 -13.67
N THR A 114 -1.76 -9.05 -12.87
CA THR A 114 -1.10 -8.75 -11.60
C THR A 114 0.42 -8.67 -11.67
N LYS A 115 1.04 -9.01 -12.81
CA LYS A 115 2.50 -8.97 -13.00
C LYS A 115 3.13 -7.63 -12.69
N ILE A 116 2.39 -6.53 -12.86
CA ILE A 116 2.84 -5.18 -12.52
C ILE A 116 3.23 -5.05 -11.03
N TYR A 117 2.62 -5.83 -10.14
CA TYR A 117 2.98 -5.83 -8.73
C TYR A 117 4.40 -6.37 -8.52
N SER A 118 4.71 -7.55 -9.09
CA SER A 118 6.06 -8.13 -9.02
C SER A 118 7.12 -7.23 -9.67
N GLU A 119 6.80 -6.58 -10.78
CA GLU A 119 7.67 -5.60 -11.43
C GLU A 119 7.95 -4.42 -10.49
N THR A 120 6.92 -3.91 -9.81
CA THR A 120 7.04 -2.81 -8.85
C THR A 120 7.88 -3.23 -7.64
N PHE A 121 7.68 -4.44 -7.09
CA PHE A 121 8.46 -4.93 -5.95
C PHE A 121 9.94 -5.14 -6.32
N ASN A 122 10.22 -5.65 -7.52
CA ASN A 122 11.59 -5.76 -8.01
C ASN A 122 12.25 -4.39 -8.18
N ASP A 123 11.53 -3.40 -8.68
CA ASP A 123 12.01 -2.02 -8.78
C ASP A 123 12.31 -1.43 -7.38
N MET A 124 11.44 -1.64 -6.39
CA MET A 124 11.67 -1.20 -5.00
C MET A 124 12.94 -1.79 -4.38
N LYS A 125 13.26 -3.06 -4.67
CA LYS A 125 14.49 -3.71 -4.19
C LYS A 125 15.76 -3.04 -4.74
N THR A 126 15.69 -2.41 -5.88
CA THR A 126 16.85 -1.77 -6.55
C THR A 126 16.96 -0.27 -6.25
N ARG A 127 15.87 0.38 -5.85
CA ARG A 127 15.88 1.81 -5.52
C ARG A 127 16.52 2.06 -4.14
N PRO A 128 17.22 3.17 -3.94
CA PRO A 128 17.74 3.51 -2.63
C PRO A 128 16.59 3.75 -1.63
N THR A 129 16.69 3.14 -0.45
CA THR A 129 15.80 3.46 0.69
C THR A 129 16.05 4.89 1.17
N PHE A 130 15.17 5.40 2.03
CA PHE A 130 15.38 6.75 2.58
C PHE A 130 16.61 6.81 3.49
N GLU A 131 16.93 5.73 4.20
CA GLU A 131 18.18 5.65 4.97
C GLU A 131 19.41 5.80 4.07
N GLU A 132 19.45 5.05 2.97
CA GLU A 132 20.54 5.09 1.99
C GLU A 132 20.62 6.44 1.26
N LYS A 133 19.48 7.10 1.04
CA LYS A 133 19.41 8.36 0.32
C LYS A 133 19.70 9.58 1.19
N TYR A 134 19.20 9.59 2.43
CA TYR A 134 19.22 10.77 3.30
C TYR A 134 20.12 10.60 4.54
N GLY A 135 20.56 9.37 4.86
CA GLY A 135 21.43 9.09 5.99
C GLY A 135 20.91 9.67 7.31
N VAL A 136 21.73 10.48 7.98
CA VAL A 136 21.38 11.07 9.30
C VAL A 136 20.08 11.89 9.26
N ALA A 137 19.76 12.55 8.14
CA ALA A 137 18.53 13.32 8.00
C ALA A 137 17.29 12.40 8.04
N HIS A 138 17.41 11.14 7.57
CA HIS A 138 16.33 10.17 7.66
C HIS A 138 16.04 9.74 9.09
N ALA A 139 17.08 9.49 9.91
CA ALA A 139 16.89 9.11 11.31
C ALA A 139 16.08 10.17 12.09
N LYS A 140 16.41 11.45 11.89
CA LYS A 140 15.62 12.56 12.44
C LYS A 140 14.24 12.62 11.82
N GLY A 141 14.13 12.43 10.50
CA GLY A 141 12.88 12.47 9.75
C GLY A 141 11.89 11.41 10.20
N LEU A 142 12.35 10.21 10.60
CA LEU A 142 11.49 9.15 11.15
C LEU A 142 10.81 9.61 12.45
N ILE A 143 11.58 10.19 13.38
CA ILE A 143 11.04 10.71 14.64
C ILE A 143 10.01 11.81 14.38
N ASP A 144 10.39 12.81 13.59
CA ASP A 144 9.50 13.94 13.23
C ASP A 144 8.23 13.46 12.52
N GLY A 145 8.37 12.46 11.63
CA GLY A 145 7.27 11.84 10.89
C GLY A 145 6.32 11.06 11.79
N LYS A 146 6.85 10.25 12.72
CA LYS A 146 6.05 9.49 13.69
C LYS A 146 5.29 10.42 14.64
N GLU A 147 5.94 11.46 15.16
CA GLU A 147 5.28 12.46 16.00
C GLU A 147 4.16 13.20 15.25
N ARG A 148 4.41 13.59 14.00
CA ARG A 148 3.40 14.22 13.14
C ARG A 148 2.22 13.28 12.92
N TYR A 149 2.49 12.02 12.61
CA TYR A 149 1.46 11.00 12.45
C TYR A 149 0.63 10.86 13.73
N GLN A 150 1.27 10.70 14.90
CA GLN A 150 0.58 10.55 16.18
C GLN A 150 -0.32 11.74 16.53
N ARG A 151 0.10 12.96 16.15
CA ARG A 151 -0.75 14.16 16.29
C ARG A 151 -2.01 14.07 15.42
N ILE A 152 -1.86 13.65 14.15
CA ILE A 152 -2.98 13.48 13.23
C ILE A 152 -3.91 12.37 13.70
N ALA A 153 -3.36 11.24 14.15
CA ALA A 153 -4.14 10.09 14.62
C ALA A 153 -5.07 10.46 15.80
N LYS A 154 -4.69 11.40 16.65
CA LYS A 154 -5.57 11.88 17.73
C LYS A 154 -6.89 12.48 17.24
N PHE A 155 -6.90 13.07 16.05
CA PHE A 155 -8.11 13.64 15.45
C PHE A 155 -8.93 12.61 14.66
N ARG A 156 -8.34 11.43 14.36
CA ARG A 156 -8.98 10.36 13.58
C ARG A 156 -9.66 9.31 14.46
N LYS A 157 -9.28 9.21 15.75
CA LYS A 157 -9.64 8.13 16.68
C LYS A 157 -11.13 7.77 16.75
N ASP A 158 -12.02 8.72 16.53
CA ASP A 158 -13.46 8.49 16.65
C ASP A 158 -14.07 7.78 15.44
N ASN A 159 -13.32 7.60 14.35
CA ASN A 159 -13.80 7.05 13.08
C ASN A 159 -12.96 5.87 12.54
N GLU A 160 -11.92 5.44 13.25
CA GLU A 160 -11.04 4.36 12.77
C GLU A 160 -11.42 3.02 13.40
N LYS A 161 -11.62 2.01 12.55
CA LYS A 161 -11.89 0.62 12.96
C LYS A 161 -10.60 -0.10 13.37
N ILE A 162 -9.46 0.32 12.83
CA ILE A 162 -8.13 -0.24 13.10
C ILE A 162 -7.11 0.89 13.28
N THR A 163 -6.04 0.60 14.01
CA THR A 163 -4.91 1.51 14.22
C THR A 163 -3.78 1.25 13.24
N ILE A 164 -2.79 2.16 13.18
CA ILE A 164 -1.57 1.89 12.40
C ILE A 164 -0.81 0.69 12.98
N GLU A 165 -0.78 0.56 14.28
CA GLU A 165 -0.12 -0.54 14.98
C GLU A 165 -0.76 -1.89 14.63
N ASP A 166 -2.11 -1.96 14.49
CA ASP A 166 -2.81 -3.15 14.01
C ASP A 166 -2.39 -3.53 12.59
N ILE A 167 -2.21 -2.53 11.72
CA ILE A 167 -1.76 -2.76 10.34
C ILE A 167 -0.30 -3.23 10.32
N LEU A 168 0.58 -2.53 11.04
CA LEU A 168 2.01 -2.83 11.05
C LEU A 168 2.33 -4.17 11.72
N SER A 169 1.50 -4.62 12.67
CA SER A 169 1.62 -5.92 13.33
C SER A 169 1.40 -7.12 12.41
N ARG A 170 0.92 -6.91 11.19
CA ARG A 170 0.87 -7.95 10.15
C ARG A 170 2.26 -8.44 9.73
N ASN A 171 3.29 -7.68 10.07
CA ASN A 171 4.69 -8.09 9.91
C ASN A 171 5.47 -7.74 11.18
N GLU A 172 5.95 -8.76 11.89
CA GLU A 172 6.64 -8.63 13.17
C GLU A 172 7.86 -7.69 13.09
N ARG A 173 8.65 -7.78 12.02
CA ARG A 173 9.82 -6.92 11.84
C ARG A 173 9.45 -5.45 11.62
N VAL A 174 8.32 -5.18 10.94
CA VAL A 174 7.84 -3.82 10.70
C VAL A 174 7.31 -3.18 11.98
N ILE A 175 6.53 -3.91 12.78
CA ILE A 175 6.04 -3.36 14.06
C ILE A 175 7.17 -3.15 15.05
N ASP A 176 8.16 -4.04 15.09
CA ASP A 176 9.36 -3.89 15.92
C ASP A 176 10.17 -2.65 15.48
N TRP A 177 10.40 -2.48 14.18
CA TRP A 177 11.03 -1.28 13.65
C TRP A 177 10.27 -0.01 14.05
N TRP A 178 8.95 0.00 13.87
CA TRP A 178 8.09 1.13 14.25
C TRP A 178 8.19 1.48 15.73
N ASN A 179 8.22 0.49 16.60
CA ASN A 179 8.30 0.68 18.05
C ASN A 179 9.67 1.23 18.50
N ASN A 180 10.71 1.02 17.70
CA ASN A 180 12.07 1.48 17.98
C ASN A 180 12.41 2.86 17.38
N ILE A 181 11.51 3.50 16.63
CA ILE A 181 11.57 4.92 16.27
C ILE A 181 11.14 5.73 17.51
#